data_18c78007edf567e4b4e5d8a3cdfef66a
#
_entry.id   18c78007edf567e4b4e5d8a3cdfef66a
#
_cell.length_a   1.000
_cell.length_b   1.000
_cell.length_c   1.000
_cell.angle_alpha   90.00
_cell.angle_beta   90.00
_cell.angle_gamma   90.00
#
_symmetry.space_group_name_H-M   'P 1'
#
loop_
_entity.id
_entity.type
_entity.pdbx_description
1 polymer ?
#
loop_
_entity_poly.entity_id
_entity_poly.type
_entity_poly.pdbx_seq_one_letter_code
_entity_poly.pdbx_strand_id
1 'polypeptide(L)'
;MCNNEHAPPVGCEENNQQGNQRTDVMGIEQQKRRTMIRCNVTVCGVVSRVTTCRTNKDGQPFVTFAMNVVVPAKSGINKTIEVSVLKDGTLTEIGNIVTGQRIEVVGTLIPKKRGDALYFNMTATGINSDTTATADSIVGQMEFRGKAGKNIEEKQSKKGEPYLMFSAFSAEKVQDGFEYLWVRFVRFGKEREEWLVPGCKVTAKGEMELSVYNDRLGFSCKVDELAEYMPQPYNPQN
;
A
#
# COMPACT_ATOMS: atom_id res chain seq x y z
N MET A 1 26.87 70.24 12.65
CA MET A 1 26.12 70.04 13.88
C MET A 1 25.20 68.81 13.65
N CYS A 2 25.62 67.71 14.22
CA CYS A 2 25.00 66.39 13.99
C CYS A 2 23.94 66.12 15.06
N ASN A 3 22.75 65.73 14.69
CA ASN A 3 21.80 65.17 15.65
C ASN A 3 21.59 63.72 15.28
N ASN A 4 22.02 62.86 16.20
CA ASN A 4 21.76 61.44 16.25
C ASN A 4 20.38 61.24 16.88
N GLU A 5 19.44 60.59 16.17
CA GLU A 5 18.26 60.03 16.75
C GLU A 5 18.35 58.51 16.79
N HIS A 6 18.37 57.98 17.99
CA HIS A 6 18.31 56.55 18.31
C HIS A 6 16.88 56.04 18.15
N ALA A 7 16.69 55.02 17.32
CA ALA A 7 15.45 54.19 17.31
C ALA A 7 15.55 53.07 18.34
N PRO A 8 14.46 52.70 19.01
CA PRO A 8 14.44 51.63 20.01
C PRO A 8 14.41 50.23 19.33
N PRO A 9 14.88 49.19 20.02
CA PRO A 9 14.91 47.83 19.47
C PRO A 9 13.51 47.23 19.43
N VAL A 10 13.19 46.61 18.32
CA VAL A 10 11.98 45.81 18.08
C VAL A 10 12.10 44.51 18.87
N GLY A 11 11.15 44.29 19.78
CA GLY A 11 11.05 43.07 20.57
C GLY A 11 10.79 41.84 19.69
N CYS A 12 11.56 40.79 19.96
CA CYS A 12 11.29 39.44 19.42
C CYS A 12 10.03 38.88 20.09
N GLU A 13 8.98 38.70 19.31
CA GLU A 13 7.85 37.87 19.71
C GLU A 13 8.27 36.40 19.62
N GLU A 14 8.39 35.74 20.75
CA GLU A 14 8.50 34.29 20.84
C GLU A 14 7.17 33.65 20.39
N ASN A 15 7.14 33.16 19.17
CA ASN A 15 6.00 32.47 18.62
C ASN A 15 6.01 31.00 19.07
N ASN A 16 5.02 30.67 19.85
CA ASN A 16 4.69 29.42 20.52
C ASN A 16 4.55 28.26 19.51
N GLN A 17 5.64 27.51 19.22
CA GLN A 17 5.67 26.36 18.28
C GLN A 17 5.40 25.01 18.93
N GLN A 18 4.92 24.94 20.17
CA GLN A 18 4.69 23.65 20.85
C GLN A 18 3.34 22.95 20.51
N GLY A 19 2.45 23.59 19.75
CA GLY A 19 1.13 23.03 19.40
C GLY A 19 1.12 22.07 18.20
N ASN A 20 2.11 22.13 17.30
CA ASN A 20 2.01 21.48 15.98
C ASN A 20 2.67 20.10 15.89
N GLN A 21 3.54 19.71 16.82
CA GLN A 21 4.23 18.42 16.77
C GLN A 21 3.35 17.23 17.19
N ARG A 22 2.38 17.44 18.08
CA ARG A 22 1.46 16.36 18.50
C ARG A 22 0.44 15.98 17.42
N THR A 23 0.04 16.90 16.57
CA THR A 23 -0.93 16.66 15.49
C THR A 23 -0.34 15.85 14.33
N ASP A 24 0.94 16.01 14.01
CA ASP A 24 1.58 15.31 12.89
C ASP A 24 1.88 13.84 13.21
N VAL A 25 2.32 13.51 14.41
CA VAL A 25 2.55 12.12 14.85
C VAL A 25 1.23 11.34 14.95
N MET A 26 0.17 11.96 15.47
CA MET A 26 -1.17 11.37 15.47
C MET A 26 -1.74 11.21 14.06
N GLY A 27 -1.40 12.08 13.12
CA GLY A 27 -1.77 11.96 11.71
C GLY A 27 -1.14 10.76 11.03
N ILE A 28 0.13 10.48 11.27
CA ILE A 28 0.85 9.35 10.70
C ILE A 28 0.38 8.02 11.32
N GLU A 29 0.15 7.96 12.63
CA GLU A 29 -0.41 6.77 13.27
C GLU A 29 -1.87 6.51 12.90
N GLN A 30 -2.69 7.55 12.76
CA GLN A 30 -4.06 7.42 12.25
C GLN A 30 -4.06 7.02 10.77
N GLN A 31 -3.09 7.45 9.97
CA GLN A 31 -2.94 7.04 8.58
C GLN A 31 -2.49 5.58 8.48
N LYS A 32 -1.59 5.11 9.37
CA LYS A 32 -1.26 3.68 9.52
C LYS A 32 -2.47 2.81 9.90
N ARG A 33 -3.40 3.34 10.71
CA ARG A 33 -4.67 2.66 11.06
C ARG A 33 -5.72 2.68 9.94
N ARG A 34 -5.60 3.59 8.97
CA ARG A 34 -6.57 3.77 7.87
C ARG A 34 -6.25 2.95 6.62
N THR A 35 -5.02 2.48 6.47
CA THR A 35 -4.65 1.65 5.32
C THR A 35 -5.22 0.24 5.54
N MET A 36 -6.24 -0.09 4.75
CA MET A 36 -7.01 -1.31 4.90
C MET A 36 -6.44 -2.48 4.07
N ILE A 37 -5.53 -2.19 3.13
CA ILE A 37 -4.81 -3.18 2.34
C ILE A 37 -3.32 -2.84 2.37
N ARG A 38 -2.52 -3.80 2.85
CA ARG A 38 -1.06 -3.72 2.89
C ARG A 38 -0.50 -5.04 2.38
N CYS A 39 0.50 -4.96 1.53
CA CYS A 39 1.12 -6.14 0.98
C CYS A 39 2.62 -6.09 1.25
N ASN A 40 3.13 -7.04 2.02
CA ASN A 40 4.57 -7.20 2.21
C ASN A 40 5.07 -8.09 1.08
N VAL A 41 5.75 -7.48 0.12
CA VAL A 41 6.04 -8.10 -1.18
C VAL A 41 7.48 -7.88 -1.61
N THR A 42 7.92 -8.78 -2.49
CA THR A 42 9.04 -8.58 -3.39
C THR A 42 8.50 -8.25 -4.76
N VAL A 43 8.95 -7.14 -5.33
CA VAL A 43 8.58 -6.66 -6.66
C VAL A 43 9.80 -6.72 -7.56
N CYS A 44 9.73 -7.47 -8.66
CA CYS A 44 10.74 -7.46 -9.71
C CYS A 44 10.18 -6.77 -10.96
N GLY A 45 10.94 -5.84 -11.53
CA GLY A 45 10.52 -5.07 -12.71
C GLY A 45 11.63 -4.18 -13.24
N VAL A 46 11.28 -3.29 -14.16
CA VAL A 46 12.24 -2.42 -14.84
C VAL A 46 12.02 -0.98 -14.39
N VAL A 47 13.08 -0.30 -13.98
CA VAL A 47 13.03 1.12 -13.58
C VAL A 47 12.56 1.98 -14.75
N SER A 48 11.46 2.72 -14.55
CA SER A 48 10.81 3.53 -15.57
C SER A 48 11.09 5.02 -15.43
N ARG A 49 11.35 5.49 -14.20
CA ARG A 49 11.67 6.90 -13.93
C ARG A 49 12.90 7.05 -13.08
N VAL A 50 13.65 8.09 -13.39
CA VAL A 50 14.92 8.48 -12.72
C VAL A 50 14.72 8.61 -11.21
N THR A 51 15.73 8.18 -10.50
CA THR A 51 15.86 8.31 -9.06
C THR A 51 16.03 9.77 -8.64
N THR A 52 15.22 10.24 -7.68
CA THR A 52 15.33 11.58 -7.11
C THR A 52 15.49 11.50 -5.60
N CYS A 53 16.45 12.27 -5.05
CA CYS A 53 16.61 12.42 -3.61
C CYS A 53 15.83 13.65 -3.12
N ARG A 54 15.13 13.51 -2.03
CA ARG A 54 14.35 14.56 -1.36
C ARG A 54 14.58 14.48 0.14
N THR A 55 14.10 15.50 0.84
CA THR A 55 14.15 15.56 2.31
C THR A 55 12.71 15.63 2.83
N ASN A 56 12.41 14.90 3.87
CA ASN A 56 11.13 14.98 4.57
C ASN A 56 11.08 16.21 5.49
N LYS A 57 9.95 16.40 6.19
CA LYS A 57 9.74 17.53 7.11
C LYS A 57 10.73 17.54 8.29
N ASP A 58 11.23 16.38 8.67
CA ASP A 58 12.17 16.19 9.77
C ASP A 58 13.64 16.28 9.33
N GLY A 59 13.88 16.71 8.08
CA GLY A 59 15.24 16.83 7.51
C GLY A 59 15.87 15.49 7.10
N GLN A 60 15.12 14.36 7.15
CA GLN A 60 15.66 13.07 6.78
C GLN A 60 15.60 12.86 5.26
N PRO A 61 16.68 12.40 4.63
CA PRO A 61 16.71 12.14 3.20
C PRO A 61 15.90 10.88 2.86
N PHE A 62 15.24 10.91 1.72
CA PHE A 62 14.62 9.75 1.10
C PHE A 62 14.75 9.83 -0.41
N VAL A 63 14.74 8.67 -1.03
CA VAL A 63 14.88 8.51 -2.47
C VAL A 63 13.56 8.00 -3.04
N THR A 64 13.16 8.53 -4.19
CA THR A 64 11.98 8.07 -4.94
C THR A 64 12.35 7.74 -6.36
N PHE A 65 11.76 6.68 -6.87
CA PHE A 65 11.81 6.28 -8.28
C PHE A 65 10.53 5.53 -8.66
N ALA A 66 10.37 5.17 -9.91
CA ALA A 66 9.29 4.29 -10.33
C ALA A 66 9.82 3.13 -11.15
N MET A 67 9.09 2.02 -11.10
CA MET A 67 9.37 0.83 -11.89
C MET A 67 8.11 0.31 -12.56
N ASN A 68 8.25 -0.20 -13.77
CA ASN A 68 7.22 -0.90 -14.51
C ASN A 68 7.28 -2.39 -14.20
N VAL A 69 6.10 -2.98 -14.03
CA VAL A 69 5.92 -4.41 -13.81
C VAL A 69 4.84 -4.91 -14.76
N VAL A 70 5.15 -5.91 -15.55
CA VAL A 70 4.21 -6.56 -16.46
C VAL A 70 3.43 -7.63 -15.69
N VAL A 71 2.13 -7.45 -15.59
CA VAL A 71 1.21 -8.43 -15.01
C VAL A 71 0.65 -9.27 -16.16
N PRO A 72 0.91 -10.59 -16.17
CA PRO A 72 0.46 -11.45 -17.25
C PRO A 72 -1.07 -11.62 -17.22
N ALA A 73 -1.68 -11.60 -18.40
CA ALA A 73 -3.08 -11.94 -18.56
C ALA A 73 -3.23 -13.46 -18.81
N LYS A 74 -4.24 -14.07 -18.20
CA LYS A 74 -4.60 -15.48 -18.48
C LYS A 74 -5.12 -15.66 -19.91
N SER A 75 -5.71 -14.59 -20.47
CA SER A 75 -6.16 -14.47 -21.85
C SER A 75 -6.15 -13.00 -22.24
N GLY A 76 -5.71 -12.68 -23.45
CA GLY A 76 -5.64 -11.31 -23.94
C GLY A 76 -4.28 -10.65 -23.73
N ILE A 77 -4.28 -9.36 -23.48
CA ILE A 77 -3.07 -8.52 -23.44
C ILE A 77 -2.59 -8.34 -22.00
N ASN A 78 -1.30 -8.56 -21.78
CA ASN A 78 -0.64 -8.26 -20.50
C ASN A 78 -0.80 -6.78 -20.15
N LYS A 79 -0.86 -6.48 -18.88
CA LYS A 79 -0.98 -5.11 -18.38
C LYS A 79 0.28 -4.68 -17.67
N THR A 80 0.86 -3.55 -18.08
CA THR A 80 1.96 -2.94 -17.36
C THR A 80 1.41 -2.02 -16.29
N ILE A 81 1.85 -2.20 -15.05
CA ILE A 81 1.59 -1.29 -13.94
C ILE A 81 2.85 -0.54 -13.57
N GLU A 82 2.69 0.68 -13.08
CA GLU A 82 3.77 1.45 -12.51
C GLU A 82 3.72 1.38 -10.98
N VAL A 83 4.84 1.02 -10.36
CA VAL A 83 5.03 1.01 -8.91
C VAL A 83 5.91 2.19 -8.53
N SER A 84 5.36 3.14 -7.77
CA SER A 84 6.10 4.25 -7.19
C SER A 84 6.80 3.79 -5.93
N VAL A 85 8.12 3.85 -5.89
CA VAL A 85 8.94 3.38 -4.78
C VAL A 85 9.51 4.56 -4.01
N LEU A 86 9.43 4.47 -2.69
CA LEU A 86 10.10 5.34 -1.72
C LEU A 86 11.03 4.49 -0.87
N LYS A 87 12.25 4.96 -0.65
CA LYS A 87 13.25 4.35 0.23
C LYS A 87 13.91 5.43 1.06
N ASP A 88 13.90 5.27 2.38
CA ASP A 88 14.65 6.15 3.27
C ASP A 88 16.15 5.98 3.03
N GLY A 89 16.88 7.11 3.11
CA GLY A 89 18.32 7.19 2.87
C GLY A 89 18.71 8.06 1.70
N THR A 90 20.01 8.16 1.46
CA THR A 90 20.63 8.96 0.40
C THR A 90 20.87 8.14 -0.87
N LEU A 91 21.12 8.81 -2.00
CA LEU A 91 21.51 8.15 -3.25
C LEU A 91 22.78 7.29 -3.09
N THR A 92 23.72 7.75 -2.27
CA THR A 92 24.98 7.03 -2.03
C THR A 92 24.76 5.70 -1.31
N GLU A 93 23.80 5.66 -0.36
CA GLU A 93 23.46 4.46 0.41
C GLU A 93 22.64 3.46 -0.41
N ILE A 94 21.79 3.95 -1.31
CA ILE A 94 20.89 3.11 -2.13
C ILE A 94 21.58 2.55 -3.37
N GLY A 95 22.65 3.20 -3.81
CA GLY A 95 23.39 2.87 -5.03
C GLY A 95 22.82 3.55 -6.28
N ASN A 96 23.50 3.33 -7.39
CA ASN A 96 23.13 3.93 -8.67
C ASN A 96 22.02 3.11 -9.35
N ILE A 97 20.79 3.59 -9.25
CA ILE A 97 19.62 3.02 -9.93
C ILE A 97 19.36 3.85 -11.19
N VAL A 98 19.40 3.19 -12.36
CA VAL A 98 19.23 3.84 -13.66
C VAL A 98 17.98 3.36 -14.39
N THR A 99 17.37 4.22 -15.18
CA THR A 99 16.23 3.88 -16.03
C THR A 99 16.60 2.76 -17.00
N GLY A 100 15.70 1.80 -17.17
CA GLY A 100 15.90 0.60 -17.97
C GLY A 100 16.56 -0.56 -17.23
N GLN A 101 17.08 -0.34 -16.03
CA GLN A 101 17.65 -1.38 -15.19
C GLN A 101 16.55 -2.27 -14.61
N ARG A 102 16.76 -3.59 -14.63
CA ARG A 102 15.92 -4.55 -13.91
C ARG A 102 16.43 -4.64 -12.47
N ILE A 103 15.50 -4.47 -11.53
CA ILE A 103 15.79 -4.52 -10.09
C ILE A 103 14.73 -5.32 -9.36
N GLU A 104 15.07 -5.73 -8.17
CA GLU A 104 14.14 -6.35 -7.21
C GLU A 104 14.05 -5.48 -5.96
N VAL A 105 12.83 -5.20 -5.53
CA VAL A 105 12.54 -4.33 -4.38
C VAL A 105 11.69 -5.08 -3.38
N VAL A 106 12.15 -5.15 -2.13
CA VAL A 106 11.43 -5.73 -1.00
C VAL A 106 10.83 -4.61 -0.17
N GLY A 107 9.57 -4.75 0.24
CA GLY A 107 8.94 -3.74 1.08
C GLY A 107 7.43 -3.88 1.22
N THR A 108 6.80 -2.81 1.68
CA THR A 108 5.35 -2.73 1.83
C THR A 108 4.72 -1.98 0.67
N LEU A 109 3.90 -2.67 -0.10
CA LEU A 109 3.11 -2.15 -1.21
C LEU A 109 1.70 -1.80 -0.72
N ILE A 110 1.23 -0.60 -1.04
CA ILE A 110 -0.10 -0.10 -0.71
C ILE A 110 -0.81 0.28 -2.02
N PRO A 111 -1.77 -0.53 -2.48
CA PRO A 111 -2.59 -0.17 -3.61
C PRO A 111 -3.60 0.91 -3.23
N LYS A 112 -3.80 1.89 -4.09
CA LYS A 112 -4.79 2.96 -3.94
C LYS A 112 -5.62 3.09 -5.20
N LYS A 113 -6.92 3.31 -5.01
CA LYS A 113 -7.83 3.61 -6.11
C LYS A 113 -8.16 5.11 -6.13
N ARG A 114 -8.23 5.71 -7.31
CA ARG A 114 -8.72 7.07 -7.55
C ARG A 114 -9.48 7.07 -8.87
N GLY A 115 -10.81 7.17 -8.78
CA GLY A 115 -11.68 6.94 -9.92
C GLY A 115 -11.47 5.54 -10.51
N ASP A 116 -11.16 5.45 -11.79
CA ASP A 116 -10.86 4.18 -12.47
C ASP A 116 -9.38 3.78 -12.41
N ALA A 117 -8.50 4.65 -11.93
CA ALA A 117 -7.07 4.40 -11.88
C ALA A 117 -6.65 3.69 -10.57
N LEU A 118 -5.70 2.74 -10.71
CA LEU A 118 -5.02 2.09 -9.60
C LEU A 118 -3.58 2.59 -9.52
N TYR A 119 -3.17 2.97 -8.32
CA TYR A 119 -1.84 3.43 -7.98
C TYR A 119 -1.20 2.44 -7.02
N PHE A 120 0.08 2.15 -7.24
CA PHE A 120 0.86 1.23 -6.43
C PHE A 120 2.00 2.01 -5.77
N ASN A 121 1.88 2.26 -4.47
CA ASN A 121 2.90 2.96 -3.69
C ASN A 121 3.63 1.95 -2.82
N MET A 122 4.95 1.94 -2.89
CA MET A 122 5.79 1.01 -2.17
C MET A 122 6.79 1.76 -1.28
N THR A 123 6.85 1.38 -0.02
CA THR A 123 7.95 1.77 0.87
C THR A 123 8.93 0.61 0.92
N ALA A 124 10.11 0.81 0.33
CA ALA A 124 11.12 -0.21 0.21
C ALA A 124 11.90 -0.38 1.53
N THR A 125 12.10 -1.62 1.95
CA THR A 125 13.03 -2.00 3.01
C THR A 125 14.38 -2.43 2.44
N GLY A 126 14.39 -3.04 1.25
CA GLY A 126 15.58 -3.48 0.54
C GLY A 126 15.46 -3.30 -0.98
N ILE A 127 16.58 -3.10 -1.64
CA ILE A 127 16.71 -3.02 -3.10
C ILE A 127 17.88 -3.91 -3.51
N ASN A 128 17.65 -4.79 -4.48
CA ASN A 128 18.67 -5.62 -5.13
C ASN A 128 18.79 -5.18 -6.59
N SER A 129 19.88 -4.48 -6.91
CA SER A 129 20.19 -3.99 -8.25
C SER A 129 20.82 -5.05 -9.17
N ASP A 130 21.28 -6.16 -8.58
CA ASP A 130 21.99 -7.25 -9.28
C ASP A 130 21.12 -8.51 -9.39
N THR A 131 19.80 -8.33 -9.48
CA THR A 131 18.87 -9.45 -9.60
C THR A 131 19.12 -10.28 -10.86
N THR A 132 19.07 -11.59 -10.70
CA THR A 132 19.13 -12.56 -11.82
C THR A 132 17.75 -12.90 -12.39
N ALA A 133 16.68 -12.34 -11.81
CA ALA A 133 15.32 -12.57 -12.28
C ALA A 133 15.12 -12.05 -13.71
N THR A 134 14.57 -12.88 -14.57
CA THR A 134 14.31 -12.56 -15.98
C THR A 134 12.89 -12.09 -16.25
N ALA A 135 11.96 -12.38 -15.33
CA ALA A 135 10.54 -12.05 -15.44
C ALA A 135 10.12 -11.02 -14.41
N ASP A 136 9.13 -10.22 -14.76
CA ASP A 136 8.47 -9.32 -13.84
C ASP A 136 7.58 -10.11 -12.87
N SER A 137 7.54 -9.67 -11.60
CA SER A 137 6.72 -10.34 -10.58
C SER A 137 6.37 -9.40 -9.42
N ILE A 138 5.25 -9.70 -8.76
CA ILE A 138 4.89 -9.17 -7.45
C ILE A 138 4.45 -10.36 -6.62
N VAL A 139 5.25 -10.73 -5.63
CA VAL A 139 5.02 -11.91 -4.79
C VAL A 139 5.11 -11.55 -3.32
N GLY A 140 4.18 -12.04 -2.52
CA GLY A 140 4.22 -11.86 -1.07
C GLY A 140 2.86 -11.95 -0.42
N GLN A 141 2.77 -11.44 0.80
CA GLN A 141 1.61 -11.57 1.68
C GLN A 141 0.78 -10.29 1.70
N MET A 142 -0.52 -10.45 1.62
CA MET A 142 -1.51 -9.38 1.79
C MET A 142 -2.08 -9.43 3.21
N GLU A 143 -2.17 -8.29 3.85
CA GLU A 143 -3.01 -8.02 5.01
C GLU A 143 -4.19 -7.16 4.56
N PHE A 144 -5.38 -7.66 4.76
CA PHE A 144 -6.63 -7.01 4.36
C PHE A 144 -7.52 -6.75 5.57
N ARG A 145 -8.22 -5.62 5.53
CA ARG A 145 -9.33 -5.30 6.42
C ARG A 145 -10.44 -4.62 5.64
N GLY A 146 -11.67 -5.10 5.80
CA GLY A 146 -12.79 -4.54 5.04
C GLY A 146 -14.13 -5.17 5.37
N LYS A 147 -15.06 -5.11 4.42
CA LYS A 147 -16.39 -5.71 4.51
C LYS A 147 -16.58 -6.76 3.43
N ALA A 148 -17.12 -7.91 3.81
CA ALA A 148 -17.51 -8.96 2.89
C ALA A 148 -18.62 -8.48 1.94
N GLY A 149 -18.54 -8.89 0.69
CA GLY A 149 -19.55 -8.66 -0.31
C GLY A 149 -20.78 -9.55 -0.12
N LYS A 150 -21.68 -9.49 -1.09
CA LYS A 150 -22.96 -10.25 -1.02
C LYS A 150 -22.77 -11.74 -1.26
N ASN A 151 -21.85 -12.11 -2.17
CA ASN A 151 -21.66 -13.49 -2.61
C ASN A 151 -20.54 -14.13 -1.82
N ILE A 152 -20.89 -15.17 -1.06
CA ILE A 152 -19.98 -16.05 -0.33
C ILE A 152 -20.34 -17.46 -0.77
N GLU A 153 -19.43 -18.13 -1.47
CA GLU A 153 -19.69 -19.38 -2.17
C GLU A 153 -18.79 -20.49 -1.64
N GLU A 154 -19.40 -21.59 -1.26
CA GLU A 154 -18.70 -22.84 -0.99
C GLU A 154 -18.66 -23.67 -2.26
N LYS A 155 -17.47 -24.08 -2.67
CA LYS A 155 -17.22 -24.81 -3.92
C LYS A 155 -16.35 -26.03 -3.66
N GLN A 156 -16.30 -26.90 -4.65
CA GLN A 156 -15.37 -28.02 -4.66
C GLN A 156 -14.38 -27.86 -5.80
N SER A 157 -13.12 -28.17 -5.53
CA SER A 157 -12.08 -28.22 -6.54
C SER A 157 -12.30 -29.42 -7.48
N LYS A 158 -11.57 -29.48 -8.60
CA LYS A 158 -11.59 -30.64 -9.50
C LYS A 158 -11.19 -31.96 -8.81
N LYS A 159 -10.50 -31.88 -7.68
CA LYS A 159 -10.10 -33.03 -6.85
C LYS A 159 -11.09 -33.35 -5.73
N GLY A 160 -12.25 -32.65 -5.67
CA GLY A 160 -13.25 -32.82 -4.63
C GLY A 160 -12.96 -32.08 -3.31
N GLU A 161 -11.87 -31.33 -3.24
CA GLU A 161 -11.52 -30.58 -2.02
C GLU A 161 -12.41 -29.33 -1.88
N PRO A 162 -13.03 -29.11 -0.70
CA PRO A 162 -13.85 -27.93 -0.48
C PRO A 162 -12.99 -26.66 -0.46
N TYR A 163 -13.51 -25.58 -1.00
CA TYR A 163 -12.94 -24.26 -0.86
C TYR A 163 -14.00 -23.18 -0.77
N LEU A 164 -13.68 -22.14 -0.03
CA LEU A 164 -14.52 -20.97 0.14
C LEU A 164 -14.04 -19.88 -0.81
N MET A 165 -14.97 -19.22 -1.52
CA MET A 165 -14.70 -18.09 -2.37
C MET A 165 -15.65 -16.94 -2.04
N PHE A 166 -15.08 -15.75 -1.77
CA PHE A 166 -15.85 -14.53 -1.55
C PHE A 166 -15.07 -13.32 -2.03
N SER A 167 -15.75 -12.19 -2.14
CA SER A 167 -15.10 -10.91 -2.38
C SER A 167 -15.38 -9.98 -1.21
N ALA A 168 -14.40 -9.16 -0.85
CA ALA A 168 -14.58 -8.12 0.13
C ALA A 168 -13.95 -6.81 -0.38
N PHE A 169 -14.38 -5.69 0.16
CA PHE A 169 -13.86 -4.38 -0.21
C PHE A 169 -13.32 -3.64 0.99
N SER A 170 -12.25 -2.92 0.73
CA SER A 170 -11.71 -1.89 1.62
C SER A 170 -12.18 -0.53 1.12
N ALA A 171 -12.59 0.36 2.03
CA ALA A 171 -13.01 1.72 1.73
C ALA A 171 -11.97 2.73 2.23
N GLU A 172 -11.52 3.62 1.36
CA GLU A 172 -10.65 4.75 1.70
C GLU A 172 -11.46 6.05 1.56
N LYS A 173 -11.46 6.91 2.59
CA LYS A 173 -12.07 8.23 2.51
C LYS A 173 -11.19 9.14 1.65
N VAL A 174 -11.79 9.76 0.64
CA VAL A 174 -11.19 10.78 -0.23
C VAL A 174 -11.94 12.11 -0.03
N GLN A 175 -11.48 13.18 -0.69
CA GLN A 175 -12.10 14.52 -0.52
C GLN A 175 -13.61 14.50 -0.80
N ASP A 176 -14.03 13.84 -1.88
CA ASP A 176 -15.40 13.85 -2.37
C ASP A 176 -16.18 12.55 -2.08
N GLY A 177 -15.76 11.77 -1.05
CA GLY A 177 -16.48 10.54 -0.70
C GLY A 177 -15.59 9.38 -0.32
N PHE A 178 -15.86 8.22 -0.89
CA PHE A 178 -15.13 6.98 -0.61
C PHE A 178 -14.73 6.28 -1.89
N GLU A 179 -13.50 5.80 -1.95
CA GLU A 179 -13.02 4.87 -2.95
C GLU A 179 -13.02 3.44 -2.41
N TYR A 180 -13.45 2.50 -3.24
CA TYR A 180 -13.59 1.09 -2.87
C TYR A 180 -12.63 0.23 -3.68
N LEU A 181 -11.78 -0.52 -3.00
CA LEU A 181 -10.90 -1.49 -3.63
C LEU A 181 -11.37 -2.90 -3.26
N TRP A 182 -11.78 -3.67 -4.27
CA TRP A 182 -12.26 -5.02 -4.15
C TRP A 182 -11.13 -6.03 -4.26
N VAL A 183 -11.18 -7.04 -3.40
CA VAL A 183 -10.27 -8.19 -3.41
C VAL A 183 -11.11 -9.47 -3.43
N ARG A 184 -10.72 -10.44 -4.25
CA ARG A 184 -11.27 -11.78 -4.25
C ARG A 184 -10.46 -12.65 -3.30
N PHE A 185 -11.14 -13.39 -2.44
CA PHE A 185 -10.55 -14.31 -1.47
C PHE A 185 -10.88 -15.74 -1.83
N VAL A 186 -9.88 -16.61 -1.74
CA VAL A 186 -10.02 -18.06 -1.94
C VAL A 186 -9.35 -18.75 -0.75
N ARG A 187 -10.08 -19.60 -0.04
CA ARG A 187 -9.60 -20.34 1.12
C ARG A 187 -9.85 -21.81 0.93
N PHE A 188 -8.81 -22.61 0.94
CA PHE A 188 -8.88 -24.04 0.74
C PHE A 188 -8.97 -24.82 2.05
N GLY A 189 -9.62 -26.01 2.01
CA GLY A 189 -9.61 -27.01 3.08
C GLY A 189 -10.35 -26.61 4.35
N LYS A 190 -11.23 -25.60 4.31
CA LYS A 190 -12.04 -25.20 5.46
C LYS A 190 -13.47 -24.87 5.04
N GLU A 191 -14.38 -25.19 5.91
CA GLU A 191 -15.79 -24.81 5.83
C GLU A 191 -15.94 -23.32 6.15
N ARG A 192 -17.09 -22.78 5.79
CA ARG A 192 -17.46 -21.39 6.07
C ARG A 192 -17.77 -21.24 7.56
N GLU A 193 -17.15 -20.25 8.19
CA GLU A 193 -17.47 -19.84 9.55
C GLU A 193 -18.88 -19.21 9.62
N GLU A 194 -19.61 -19.45 10.69
CA GLU A 194 -20.99 -18.94 10.90
C GLU A 194 -21.06 -17.41 10.87
N TRP A 195 -20.03 -16.72 11.39
CA TRP A 195 -19.95 -15.26 11.41
C TRP A 195 -19.69 -14.65 10.01
N LEU A 196 -19.19 -15.44 9.05
CA LEU A 196 -18.90 -14.95 7.71
C LEU A 196 -20.19 -14.82 6.89
N VAL A 197 -20.88 -13.72 7.07
CA VAL A 197 -22.12 -13.35 6.37
C VAL A 197 -21.93 -12.11 5.50
N PRO A 198 -22.79 -11.88 4.51
CA PRO A 198 -22.75 -10.66 3.69
C PRO A 198 -22.72 -9.40 4.54
N GLY A 199 -21.75 -8.51 4.26
CA GLY A 199 -21.58 -7.23 4.97
C GLY A 199 -20.83 -7.31 6.30
N CYS A 200 -20.46 -8.49 6.80
CA CYS A 200 -19.62 -8.62 8.00
C CYS A 200 -18.24 -7.95 7.78
N LYS A 201 -17.63 -7.51 8.88
CA LYS A 201 -16.28 -6.95 8.85
C LYS A 201 -15.28 -8.09 8.98
N VAL A 202 -14.30 -8.12 8.08
CA VAL A 202 -13.31 -9.19 8.01
C VAL A 202 -11.89 -8.64 8.04
N THR A 203 -10.99 -9.42 8.64
CA THR A 203 -9.56 -9.35 8.40
C THR A 203 -9.12 -10.63 7.73
N ALA A 204 -8.25 -10.51 6.73
CA ALA A 204 -7.67 -11.64 6.05
C ALA A 204 -6.17 -11.42 5.84
N LYS A 205 -5.39 -12.51 5.97
CA LYS A 205 -4.00 -12.56 5.55
C LYS A 205 -3.79 -13.72 4.62
N GLY A 206 -2.88 -13.59 3.67
CA GLY A 206 -2.57 -14.66 2.75
C GLY A 206 -1.77 -14.18 1.55
N GLU A 207 -1.47 -15.11 0.68
CA GLU A 207 -0.70 -14.89 -0.53
C GLU A 207 -1.46 -13.98 -1.51
N MET A 208 -0.80 -12.88 -1.90
CA MET A 208 -1.36 -11.92 -2.85
C MET A 208 -1.13 -12.38 -4.29
N GLU A 209 -2.15 -12.23 -5.12
CA GLU A 209 -2.04 -12.42 -6.56
C GLU A 209 -2.65 -11.22 -7.29
N LEU A 210 -1.94 -10.68 -8.28
CA LEU A 210 -2.47 -9.76 -9.28
C LEU A 210 -2.76 -10.52 -10.56
N SER A 211 -3.92 -10.29 -11.16
CA SER A 211 -4.33 -10.91 -12.41
C SER A 211 -5.01 -9.91 -13.32
N VAL A 212 -4.92 -10.15 -14.63
CA VAL A 212 -5.66 -9.39 -15.64
C VAL A 212 -6.77 -10.27 -16.22
N TYR A 213 -8.00 -9.76 -16.15
CA TYR A 213 -9.18 -10.40 -16.74
C TYR A 213 -10.06 -9.35 -17.41
N ASN A 214 -10.44 -9.56 -18.65
CA ASN A 214 -11.20 -8.61 -19.47
C ASN A 214 -10.62 -7.19 -19.40
N ASP A 215 -9.31 -7.08 -19.60
CA ASP A 215 -8.54 -5.83 -19.54
C ASP A 215 -8.65 -5.06 -18.22
N ARG A 216 -9.08 -5.73 -17.14
CA ARG A 216 -9.14 -5.17 -15.80
C ARG A 216 -8.16 -5.88 -14.89
N LEU A 217 -7.42 -5.06 -14.13
CA LEU A 217 -6.54 -5.57 -13.10
C LEU A 217 -7.39 -5.95 -11.87
N GLY A 218 -7.23 -7.18 -11.42
CA GLY A 218 -7.90 -7.73 -10.25
C GLY A 218 -6.91 -8.10 -9.16
N PHE A 219 -7.33 -7.93 -7.91
CA PHE A 219 -6.64 -8.42 -6.73
C PHE A 219 -7.30 -9.71 -6.25
N SER A 220 -6.48 -10.71 -5.95
CA SER A 220 -6.90 -11.89 -5.22
C SER A 220 -5.94 -12.22 -4.09
N CYS A 221 -6.46 -12.93 -3.10
CA CYS A 221 -5.72 -13.39 -1.94
C CYS A 221 -6.08 -14.85 -1.69
N LYS A 222 -5.07 -15.72 -1.67
CA LYS A 222 -5.19 -17.08 -1.18
C LYS A 222 -5.03 -17.02 0.33
N VAL A 223 -6.11 -17.28 1.04
CA VAL A 223 -6.25 -16.98 2.46
C VAL A 223 -5.58 -18.04 3.33
N ASP A 224 -4.67 -17.61 4.17
CA ASP A 224 -4.07 -18.41 5.24
C ASP A 224 -4.83 -18.19 6.57
N GLU A 225 -5.10 -16.91 6.91
CA GLU A 225 -5.79 -16.50 8.12
C GLU A 225 -7.03 -15.67 7.78
N LEU A 226 -8.16 -15.99 8.39
CA LEU A 226 -9.42 -15.26 8.28
C LEU A 226 -10.03 -15.08 9.66
N ALA A 227 -10.45 -13.86 10.00
CA ALA A 227 -11.10 -13.57 11.27
C ALA A 227 -12.14 -12.46 11.12
N GLU A 228 -13.13 -12.47 12.01
CA GLU A 228 -14.05 -11.37 12.16
C GLU A 228 -13.29 -10.14 12.71
N TYR A 229 -13.50 -8.98 12.11
CA TYR A 229 -12.92 -7.74 12.59
C TYR A 229 -13.87 -7.04 13.56
N MET A 230 -13.51 -7.09 14.84
CA MET A 230 -14.19 -6.30 15.87
C MET A 230 -13.42 -4.99 16.09
N PRO A 231 -14.01 -3.81 15.75
CA PRO A 231 -13.39 -2.54 16.06
C PRO A 231 -13.19 -2.44 17.58
N GLN A 232 -11.99 -2.06 18.00
CA GLN A 232 -11.78 -1.70 19.42
C GLN A 232 -12.77 -0.57 19.78
N PRO A 233 -13.45 -0.64 20.94
CA PRO A 233 -14.29 0.45 21.40
C PRO A 233 -13.45 1.72 21.51
N TYR A 234 -14.04 2.84 21.08
CA TYR A 234 -13.40 4.15 21.21
C TYR A 234 -13.18 4.44 22.69
N ASN A 235 -11.93 4.49 23.12
CA ASN A 235 -11.56 4.93 24.46
C ASN A 235 -11.21 6.42 24.38
N PRO A 236 -12.03 7.33 24.93
CA PRO A 236 -11.80 8.78 24.86
C PRO A 236 -10.63 9.28 25.73
N GLN A 237 -9.90 8.37 26.41
CA GLN A 237 -8.82 8.72 27.33
C GLN A 237 -7.39 8.54 26.75
N ASN A 238 -7.22 8.35 25.44
CA ASN A 238 -5.92 8.35 24.77
C ASN A 238 -5.86 9.44 23.71
#